data_6561f36d5995d67d28b4cc1d3d9c654a
#
_entry.id   6561f36d5995d67d28b4cc1d3d9c654a
#
_cell.length_a   1.000
_cell.length_b   1.000
_cell.length_c   1.000
_cell.angle_alpha   90.00
_cell.angle_beta   90.00
_cell.angle_gamma   90.00
#
_symmetry.space_group_name_H-M   'P 1'
#
loop_
_entity.id
_entity.type
_entity.pdbx_description
1 polymer ?
#
loop_
_entity_poly.entity_id
_entity_poly.type
_entity_poly.pdbx_seq_one_letter_code
_entity_poly.pdbx_strand_id
1 'polypeptide(L)' 'MEMFDKLEDIVNRYEDITAELSNPDVVNDQDRFRKLMKEQNNILPIVTAFTEIGRASCRERV' A
#
# COMPACT_ATOMS: atom_id res chain seq x y z
N MET A 1 -13.67 16.62 -1.10
CA MET A 1 -13.97 15.35 -1.23
C MET A 1 -13.23 14.61 -2.23
N GLU A 2 -12.95 15.15 -3.36
CA GLU A 2 -12.20 14.46 -4.33
C GLU A 2 -10.85 14.03 -3.84
N MET A 3 -10.23 14.85 -3.03
CA MET A 3 -8.92 14.51 -2.54
C MET A 3 -8.98 13.25 -1.70
N PHE A 4 -9.96 13.12 -0.87
CA PHE A 4 -10.10 11.98 -0.03
C PHE A 4 -10.39 10.75 -0.85
N ASP A 5 -11.17 10.90 -1.91
CA ASP A 5 -11.48 9.77 -2.76
C ASP A 5 -10.21 9.22 -3.38
N LYS A 6 -9.35 10.10 -3.84
CA LYS A 6 -8.13 9.67 -4.47
C LYS A 6 -7.22 8.96 -3.50
N LEU A 7 -7.11 9.51 -2.30
CA LEU A 7 -6.25 8.90 -1.31
C LEU A 7 -6.78 7.52 -0.93
N GLU A 8 -8.09 7.40 -0.83
CA GLU A 8 -8.66 6.12 -0.49
C GLU A 8 -8.39 5.11 -1.58
N ASP A 9 -8.43 5.56 -2.82
CA ASP A 9 -8.17 4.66 -3.93
C ASP A 9 -6.74 4.14 -3.84
N ILE A 10 -5.81 5.00 -3.50
CA ILE A 10 -4.41 4.61 -3.40
C ILE A 10 -4.22 3.62 -2.26
N VAL A 11 -4.85 3.88 -1.13
CA VAL A 11 -4.73 2.99 0.01
C VAL A 11 -5.36 1.64 -0.33
N ASN A 12 -6.49 1.65 -1.00
CA ASN A 12 -7.14 0.42 -1.40
C ASN A 12 -6.24 -0.36 -2.35
N ARG A 13 -5.60 0.35 -3.25
CA ARG A 13 -4.71 -0.29 -4.19
C ARG A 13 -3.54 -0.92 -3.45
N TYR A 14 -3.01 -0.21 -2.48
CA TYR A 14 -1.89 -0.70 -1.70
C TYR A 14 -2.28 -1.99 -0.98
N GLU A 15 -3.45 -2.00 -0.38
CA GLU A 15 -3.91 -3.17 0.34
C GLU A 15 -4.14 -4.33 -0.61
N ASP A 16 -4.65 -4.03 -1.80
CA ASP A 16 -4.89 -5.04 -2.78
C ASP A 16 -3.56 -5.69 -3.19
N ILE A 17 -2.56 -4.87 -3.44
CA ILE A 17 -1.27 -5.35 -3.83
C ILE A 17 -0.66 -6.19 -2.69
N THR A 18 -0.80 -5.71 -1.48
CA THR A 18 -0.27 -6.43 -0.33
C THR A 18 -0.92 -7.81 -0.22
N ALA A 19 -2.20 -7.86 -0.44
CA ALA A 19 -2.91 -9.14 -0.36
C ALA A 19 -2.43 -10.08 -1.46
N GLU A 20 -2.21 -9.53 -2.64
CA GLU A 20 -1.74 -10.36 -3.74
C GLU A 20 -0.34 -10.87 -3.47
N LEU A 21 0.48 -10.04 -2.87
CA LEU A 21 1.84 -10.45 -2.57
C LEU A 21 1.88 -11.60 -1.57
N SER A 22 0.81 -11.74 -0.81
CA SER A 22 0.72 -12.84 0.14
C SER A 22 0.17 -14.10 -0.53
N ASN A 23 -0.33 -13.97 -1.75
CA ASN A 23 -0.91 -15.08 -2.43
C ASN A 23 0.18 -16.02 -2.95
N PRO A 24 0.11 -17.30 -2.66
CA PRO A 24 1.14 -18.24 -3.13
C PRO A 24 1.24 -18.29 -4.64
N ASP A 25 0.14 -18.05 -5.33
CA ASP A 25 0.16 -18.06 -6.79
C ASP A 25 1.02 -16.92 -7.29
N VAL A 26 0.94 -15.78 -6.64
CA VAL A 26 1.71 -14.62 -7.04
C VAL A 26 3.17 -14.82 -6.65
N VAL A 27 3.39 -15.40 -5.48
CA VAL A 27 4.75 -15.63 -5.03
C VAL A 27 5.47 -16.57 -5.99
N ASN A 28 4.75 -17.52 -6.54
CA ASN A 28 5.34 -18.44 -7.48
C ASN A 28 5.58 -17.80 -8.84
N ASP A 29 4.86 -16.73 -9.14
CA ASP A 29 5.01 -16.04 -10.41
C ASP A 29 5.95 -14.87 -10.21
N GLN A 30 7.20 -15.06 -10.53
CA GLN A 30 8.20 -14.02 -10.30
C GLN A 30 7.90 -12.72 -11.02
N ASP A 31 7.44 -12.82 -12.25
CA ASP A 31 7.13 -11.63 -13.02
C ASP A 31 6.04 -10.82 -12.35
N ARG A 32 4.99 -11.49 -11.94
CA ARG A 32 3.90 -10.81 -11.30
C ARG A 32 4.33 -10.26 -9.95
N PHE A 33 5.06 -11.05 -9.22
CA PHE A 33 5.54 -10.64 -7.91
C PHE A 33 6.37 -9.37 -8.03
N ARG A 34 7.26 -9.32 -9.00
CA ARG A 34 8.08 -8.16 -9.22
C ARG A 34 7.27 -6.95 -9.58
N LYS A 35 6.29 -7.11 -10.45
CA LYS A 35 5.45 -6.01 -10.85
C LYS A 35 4.70 -5.45 -9.67
N LEU A 36 4.15 -6.32 -8.84
CA LEU A 36 3.39 -5.88 -7.69
C LEU A 36 4.29 -5.18 -6.69
N MET A 37 5.47 -5.70 -6.50
CA MET A 37 6.40 -5.08 -5.58
C MET A 37 6.77 -3.69 -6.04
N LYS A 38 6.98 -3.54 -7.34
CA LYS A 38 7.34 -2.25 -7.88
C LYS A 38 6.20 -1.27 -7.67
N GLU A 39 4.99 -1.70 -7.94
CA GLU A 39 3.84 -0.83 -7.79
C GLU A 39 3.66 -0.46 -6.32
N GLN A 40 3.85 -1.41 -5.44
CA GLN A 40 3.73 -1.15 -4.02
C GLN A 40 4.73 -0.09 -3.60
N ASN A 41 5.97 -0.21 -4.07
CA ASN A 41 6.99 0.76 -3.75
C ASN A 41 6.66 2.14 -4.29
N ASN A 42 6.00 2.19 -5.41
CA ASN A 42 5.65 3.47 -6.01
C ASN A 42 4.62 4.21 -5.16
N ILE A 43 3.66 3.51 -4.63
CA ILE A 43 2.61 4.16 -3.85
C ILE A 43 2.89 4.13 -2.35
N LEU A 44 3.88 3.38 -1.95
CA LEU A 44 4.21 3.28 -0.53
C LEU A 44 4.43 4.65 0.12
N PRO A 45 5.24 5.52 -0.44
CA PRO A 45 5.47 6.82 0.20
C PRO A 45 4.18 7.62 0.34
N ILE A 46 3.28 7.50 -0.62
CA ILE A 46 2.03 8.22 -0.55
C ILE A 46 1.17 7.65 0.56
N VAL A 47 1.09 6.33 0.63
CA VAL A 47 0.30 5.67 1.66
C VAL A 47 0.89 5.95 3.04
N THR A 48 2.20 5.92 3.13
CA THR A 48 2.86 6.15 4.40
C THR A 48 2.58 7.55 4.90
N ALA A 49 2.67 8.54 4.02
CA ALA A 49 2.42 9.90 4.41
C ALA A 49 0.98 10.05 4.90
N PHE A 50 0.05 9.44 4.17
CA PHE A 50 -1.34 9.54 4.52
C PHE A 50 -1.60 8.85 5.87
N THR A 51 -1.03 7.69 6.05
CA THR A 51 -1.23 6.93 7.28
C THR A 51 -0.54 7.62 8.45
N GLU A 52 0.62 8.16 8.20
CA GLU A 52 1.35 8.82 9.26
C GLU A 52 0.61 10.01 9.82
N ILE A 53 -0.04 10.78 8.99
CA ILE A 53 -0.80 11.89 9.46
C ILE A 53 -1.89 11.42 10.40
N GLY A 54 -2.53 10.32 10.05
CA GLY A 54 -3.63 9.82 10.85
C GLY A 54 -3.22 9.14 12.12
N ARG A 55 -2.05 8.48 12.13
CA ARG A 55 -1.68 7.79 13.32
C ARG A 55 -0.46 8.32 13.97
N ALA A 56 -0.14 9.54 13.72
CA ALA A 56 1.03 10.13 14.33
C ALA A 56 0.98 9.96 15.82
N SER A 57 -0.16 10.20 16.40
CA SER A 57 -0.22 10.11 17.84
C SER A 57 -0.07 8.69 18.33
N CYS A 58 -0.52 7.77 17.56
CA CYS A 58 -0.43 6.43 17.99
C CYS A 58 0.96 5.95 18.13
N ARG A 59 1.84 6.32 17.23
CA ARG A 59 3.13 5.80 17.27
C ARG A 59 3.92 6.36 18.35
N GLU A 60 3.53 7.41 18.88
CA GLU A 60 4.27 7.93 19.91
C GLU A 60 4.48 7.06 20.99
N ARG A 61 3.69 6.39 21.36
CA ARG A 61 3.80 5.61 22.42
C ARG A 61 4.79 4.76 22.51
N VAL A 62 5.25 4.55 22.17
CA VAL A 62 6.19 3.65 22.35
C VAL A 62 6.99 3.76 23.12
#